data_555add9a171ae6628f49e9e41e566da2
#
_entry.id   555add9a171ae6628f49e9e41e566da2
#
_cell.length_a   1.000
_cell.length_b   1.000
_cell.length_c   1.000
_cell.angle_alpha   90.00
_cell.angle_beta   90.00
_cell.angle_gamma   90.00
#
_symmetry.space_group_name_H-M   'P 1'
#
loop_
_entity.id
_entity.type
_entity.pdbx_description
1 polymer ?
#
loop_
_entity_poly.entity_id
_entity_poly.type
_entity_poly.pdbx_seq_one_letter_code
_entity_poly.pdbx_strand_id
1 'polypeptide(L)'
;MAKILVVDDDVAVQATIRILLERAGHSVVVAGDGRIGLAIFRTGEFDLLFLDIFMPGMDGLETMRLVHQQQPLIPIIVISGNPVTSDSGSGPDFLTMATRLGAVRSLQKPFKPAALLAAVAGSLEAAQRASSSSLPAGEVASRP
;
A
#
# COMPACT_ATOMS: atom_id res chain seq x y z
N MET A 1 -0.75 3.99 -16.08
CA MET A 1 -1.79 4.45 -15.21
C MET A 1 -2.28 3.33 -14.31
N ALA A 2 -2.42 3.59 -13.05
CA ALA A 2 -2.80 2.57 -12.10
C ALA A 2 -4.05 2.96 -11.34
N LYS A 3 -4.76 1.97 -10.81
CA LYS A 3 -5.91 2.22 -9.95
C LYS A 3 -5.46 1.99 -8.52
N ILE A 4 -5.56 3.02 -7.70
CA ILE A 4 -4.98 3.04 -6.37
C ILE A 4 -6.04 3.27 -5.31
N LEU A 5 -6.02 2.44 -4.26
CA LEU A 5 -6.92 2.62 -3.13
C LEU A 5 -6.14 3.25 -1.99
N VAL A 6 -6.68 4.31 -1.41
CA VAL A 6 -6.05 5.01 -0.29
C VAL A 6 -6.93 4.84 0.94
N VAL A 7 -6.39 4.23 1.97
CA VAL A 7 -7.11 4.00 3.22
C VAL A 7 -6.46 4.81 4.32
N ASP A 8 -7.12 5.87 4.75
CA ASP A 8 -6.60 6.79 5.77
C ASP A 8 -7.78 7.55 6.35
N ASP A 9 -7.82 7.70 7.66
CA ASP A 9 -8.94 8.39 8.30
C ASP A 9 -8.80 9.91 8.27
N ASP A 10 -7.68 10.43 7.83
CA ASP A 10 -7.44 11.87 7.78
C ASP A 10 -7.85 12.40 6.41
N VAL A 11 -8.89 13.18 6.36
CA VAL A 11 -9.43 13.70 5.10
C VAL A 11 -8.41 14.56 4.36
N ALA A 12 -7.61 15.33 5.07
CA ALA A 12 -6.60 16.16 4.44
C ALA A 12 -5.52 15.32 3.75
N VAL A 13 -5.13 14.23 4.39
CA VAL A 13 -4.14 13.33 3.81
C VAL A 13 -4.73 12.63 2.58
N GLN A 14 -5.98 12.18 2.67
CA GLN A 14 -6.66 11.58 1.52
C GLN A 14 -6.65 12.53 0.34
N ALA A 15 -7.01 13.79 0.58
CA ALA A 15 -7.10 14.77 -0.49
C ALA A 15 -5.74 15.05 -1.11
N THR A 16 -4.71 15.15 -0.29
CA THR A 16 -3.36 15.41 -0.78
C THR A 16 -2.87 14.27 -1.66
N ILE A 17 -3.01 13.06 -1.19
CA ILE A 17 -2.57 11.90 -1.94
C ILE A 17 -3.34 11.80 -3.25
N ARG A 18 -4.64 12.01 -3.19
CA ARG A 18 -5.48 11.92 -4.36
C ARG A 18 -5.06 12.92 -5.43
N ILE A 19 -4.85 14.17 -5.03
CA ILE A 19 -4.47 15.19 -6.00
C ILE A 19 -3.14 14.84 -6.65
N LEU A 20 -2.17 14.42 -5.86
CA LEU A 20 -0.85 14.11 -6.40
C LEU A 20 -0.91 12.93 -7.36
N LEU A 21 -1.67 11.91 -7.01
CA LEU A 21 -1.74 10.71 -7.85
C LEU A 21 -2.56 10.95 -9.12
N GLU A 22 -3.63 11.72 -9.00
CA GLU A 22 -4.44 12.01 -10.19
C GLU A 22 -3.67 12.88 -11.17
N ARG A 23 -2.85 13.78 -10.67
CA ARG A 23 -2.01 14.59 -11.55
C ARG A 23 -0.97 13.73 -12.25
N ALA A 24 -0.58 12.64 -11.66
CA ALA A 24 0.36 11.72 -12.28
C ALA A 24 -0.31 10.71 -13.21
N GLY A 25 -1.60 10.81 -13.39
CA GLY A 25 -2.32 9.95 -14.34
C GLY A 25 -2.97 8.74 -13.74
N HIS A 26 -3.00 8.60 -12.42
CA HIS A 26 -3.61 7.42 -11.77
C HIS A 26 -5.06 7.69 -11.39
N SER A 27 -5.82 6.62 -11.24
CA SER A 27 -7.18 6.68 -10.71
C SER A 27 -7.12 6.40 -9.23
N VAL A 28 -7.86 7.14 -8.43
CA VAL A 28 -7.78 7.01 -6.97
C VAL A 28 -9.15 6.84 -6.35
N VAL A 29 -9.26 5.88 -5.43
CA VAL A 29 -10.45 5.72 -4.61
C VAL A 29 -9.98 5.86 -3.17
N VAL A 30 -10.73 6.58 -2.34
CA VAL A 30 -10.34 6.77 -0.95
C VAL A 30 -11.34 6.11 -0.02
N ALA A 31 -10.84 5.63 1.12
CA ALA A 31 -11.66 5.04 2.16
C ALA A 31 -11.20 5.59 3.49
N GLY A 32 -12.14 5.83 4.38
CA GLY A 32 -11.85 6.48 5.66
C GLY A 32 -11.44 5.53 6.77
N ASP A 33 -11.57 4.24 6.59
CA ASP A 33 -11.09 3.28 7.59
C ASP A 33 -10.84 1.93 6.93
N GLY A 34 -10.23 1.04 7.69
CA GLY A 34 -9.83 -0.26 7.16
C GLY A 34 -10.98 -1.13 6.74
N ARG A 35 -12.11 -1.03 7.45
CA ARG A 35 -13.26 -1.85 7.13
C ARG A 35 -13.86 -1.45 5.80
N ILE A 36 -14.04 -0.15 5.60
CA ILE A 36 -14.56 0.38 4.34
C ILE A 36 -13.56 0.09 3.23
N GLY A 37 -12.27 0.29 3.52
CA GLY A 37 -11.23 0.03 2.54
C GLY A 37 -11.23 -1.42 2.08
N LEU A 38 -11.35 -2.35 3.01
CA LEU A 38 -11.36 -3.76 2.67
C LEU A 38 -12.58 -4.13 1.83
N ALA A 39 -13.74 -3.56 2.16
CA ALA A 39 -14.95 -3.81 1.39
C ALA A 39 -14.79 -3.32 -0.05
N ILE A 40 -14.21 -2.13 -0.21
CA ILE A 40 -13.97 -1.58 -1.53
C ILE A 40 -12.94 -2.42 -2.28
N PHE A 41 -11.89 -2.84 -1.58
CA PHE A 41 -10.84 -3.64 -2.19
C PHE A 41 -11.40 -4.95 -2.75
N ARG A 42 -12.31 -5.56 -2.03
CA ARG A 42 -12.87 -6.86 -2.44
C ARG A 42 -13.73 -6.79 -3.68
N THR A 43 -14.31 -5.61 -3.95
CA THR A 43 -15.20 -5.48 -5.10
C THR A 43 -14.55 -4.77 -6.26
N GLY A 44 -13.33 -4.28 -6.10
CA GLY A 44 -12.65 -3.56 -7.16
C GLY A 44 -11.38 -4.26 -7.59
N GLU A 45 -10.73 -3.70 -8.58
CA GLU A 45 -9.45 -4.20 -9.02
C GLU A 45 -8.46 -3.08 -8.84
N PHE A 46 -7.53 -3.28 -7.95
CA PHE A 46 -6.56 -2.25 -7.64
C PHE A 46 -5.14 -2.71 -7.94
N ASP A 47 -4.29 -1.76 -8.29
CA ASP A 47 -2.90 -2.04 -8.60
C ASP A 47 -1.98 -1.72 -7.43
N LEU A 48 -2.47 -0.92 -6.50
CA LEU A 48 -1.65 -0.50 -5.37
C LEU A 48 -2.56 -0.03 -4.23
N LEU A 49 -2.12 -0.23 -3.00
CA LEU A 49 -2.85 0.20 -1.82
C LEU A 49 -1.98 1.08 -0.95
N PHE A 50 -2.51 2.24 -0.55
CA PHE A 50 -1.93 3.04 0.51
C PHE A 50 -2.70 2.72 1.78
N LEU A 51 -2.02 2.45 2.86
CA LEU A 51 -2.68 2.06 4.10
C LEU A 51 -2.04 2.74 5.30
N ASP A 52 -2.84 3.53 6.01
CA ASP A 52 -2.42 4.11 7.28
C ASP A 52 -2.55 3.01 8.33
N ILE A 53 -1.46 2.69 9.01
CA ILE A 53 -1.49 1.61 9.98
C ILE A 53 -1.93 2.06 11.37
N PHE A 54 -2.07 3.36 11.57
CA PHE A 54 -2.51 3.87 12.87
C PHE A 54 -3.87 4.53 12.76
N MET A 55 -4.89 3.75 12.50
CA MET A 55 -6.25 4.26 12.42
C MET A 55 -7.07 3.71 13.57
N PRO A 56 -7.98 4.51 14.12
CA PRO A 56 -8.87 4.01 15.15
C PRO A 56 -9.77 2.94 14.57
N GLY A 57 -10.10 1.99 15.38
CA GLY A 57 -11.12 1.02 15.03
C GLY A 57 -10.63 -0.22 14.34
N MET A 58 -9.76 -0.14 13.41
CA MET A 58 -9.28 -1.33 12.73
C MET A 58 -7.77 -1.33 12.65
N ASP A 59 -7.20 -2.47 12.98
CA ASP A 59 -5.77 -2.64 12.96
C ASP A 59 -5.29 -2.63 11.51
N GLY A 60 -4.39 -1.71 11.20
CA GLY A 60 -3.84 -1.62 9.84
C GLY A 60 -3.08 -2.86 9.43
N LEU A 61 -2.40 -3.50 10.37
CA LEU A 61 -1.67 -4.73 10.04
C LEU A 61 -2.63 -5.86 9.71
N GLU A 62 -3.75 -5.91 10.40
CA GLU A 62 -4.76 -6.91 10.11
C GLU A 62 -5.38 -6.67 8.73
N THR A 63 -5.65 -5.42 8.41
CA THR A 63 -6.18 -5.06 7.09
C THR A 63 -5.21 -5.51 6.01
N MET A 64 -3.92 -5.27 6.21
CA MET A 64 -2.92 -5.65 5.23
C MET A 64 -2.88 -7.16 5.04
N ARG A 65 -3.00 -7.91 6.13
CA ARG A 65 -3.03 -9.36 6.03
C ARG A 65 -4.20 -9.84 5.20
N LEU A 66 -5.37 -9.27 5.45
CA LEU A 66 -6.57 -9.66 4.73
C LEU A 66 -6.47 -9.31 3.23
N VAL A 67 -5.87 -8.18 2.92
CA VAL A 67 -5.66 -7.80 1.55
C VAL A 67 -4.72 -8.80 0.86
N HIS A 68 -3.65 -9.18 1.52
CA HIS A 68 -2.70 -10.10 0.92
C HIS A 68 -3.21 -11.53 0.87
N GLN A 69 -4.23 -11.88 1.65
CA GLN A 69 -4.87 -13.17 1.48
C GLN A 69 -5.60 -13.24 0.15
N GLN A 70 -6.17 -12.11 -0.26
CA GLN A 70 -6.92 -12.07 -1.49
C GLN A 70 -6.04 -11.80 -2.70
N GLN A 71 -5.03 -10.97 -2.54
CA GLN A 71 -4.16 -10.58 -3.64
C GLN A 71 -2.72 -10.48 -3.15
N PRO A 72 -2.00 -11.60 -3.13
CA PRO A 72 -0.68 -11.65 -2.48
C PRO A 72 0.38 -10.76 -3.10
N LEU A 73 0.24 -10.40 -4.37
CA LEU A 73 1.28 -9.62 -5.02
C LEU A 73 0.99 -8.13 -5.12
N ILE A 74 -0.12 -7.67 -4.53
CA ILE A 74 -0.40 -6.25 -4.64
C ILE A 74 0.60 -5.45 -3.79
N PRO A 75 1.20 -4.41 -4.33
CA PRO A 75 2.10 -3.59 -3.53
C PRO A 75 1.32 -2.74 -2.55
N ILE A 76 1.82 -2.60 -1.34
CA ILE A 76 1.21 -1.79 -0.32
C ILE A 76 2.22 -0.76 0.14
N ILE A 77 1.81 0.50 0.19
CA ILE A 77 2.61 1.56 0.77
C ILE A 77 1.98 1.90 2.11
N VAL A 78 2.72 1.63 3.18
CA VAL A 78 2.23 1.89 4.52
C VAL A 78 2.55 3.33 4.88
N ILE A 79 1.58 4.05 5.41
CA ILE A 79 1.81 5.41 5.87
C ILE A 79 1.61 5.49 7.37
N SER A 80 2.38 6.33 8.01
CA SER A 80 2.36 6.46 9.46
C SER A 80 2.54 7.91 9.85
N GLY A 81 1.68 8.37 10.73
CA GLY A 81 1.75 9.74 11.20
C GLY A 81 2.76 9.91 12.32
N ASN A 82 3.12 8.84 12.99
CA ASN A 82 4.08 8.92 14.07
C ASN A 82 5.35 8.22 13.67
N PRO A 83 6.47 8.75 14.09
CA PRO A 83 7.70 8.03 13.83
C PRO A 83 7.66 6.76 14.63
N VAL A 84 7.72 5.67 13.96
CA VAL A 84 7.76 4.41 14.64
C VAL A 84 9.21 4.18 14.88
N THR A 85 9.69 4.66 15.98
CA THR A 85 11.07 4.55 16.24
C THR A 85 11.28 3.43 17.20
N SER A 86 12.38 2.86 17.13
CA SER A 86 12.72 1.83 18.04
C SER A 86 12.85 2.36 19.41
N ASP A 87 12.80 3.64 19.54
CA ASP A 87 12.88 4.17 20.82
C ASP A 87 11.75 3.85 21.66
N SER A 88 10.63 3.62 21.13
CA SER A 88 9.51 3.24 21.92
C SER A 88 9.93 2.03 22.67
N GLY A 89 10.92 1.37 22.24
CA GLY A 89 11.49 0.30 22.96
C GLY A 89 10.57 -0.79 23.29
N SER A 90 9.40 -0.65 22.95
CA SER A 90 8.47 -1.61 23.36
C SER A 90 8.07 -2.37 22.20
N GLY A 91 8.59 -3.35 21.97
CA GLY A 91 8.10 -4.22 20.98
C GLY A 91 8.63 -3.89 19.61
N PRO A 92 8.20 -4.60 18.65
CA PRO A 92 8.75 -4.54 17.33
C PRO A 92 8.39 -3.26 16.63
N ASP A 93 9.23 -2.89 15.74
CA ASP A 93 9.02 -1.78 14.88
C ASP A 93 7.86 -2.12 13.96
N PHE A 94 6.82 -1.31 13.97
CA PHE A 94 5.64 -1.57 13.15
C PHE A 94 5.97 -1.55 11.67
N LEU A 95 6.88 -0.69 11.24
CA LEU A 95 7.24 -0.63 9.84
C LEU A 95 7.96 -1.90 9.40
N THR A 96 8.79 -2.45 10.27
CA THR A 96 9.46 -3.71 9.99
C THR A 96 8.43 -4.83 9.88
N MET A 97 7.48 -4.85 10.79
CA MET A 97 6.45 -5.86 10.75
C MET A 97 5.61 -5.73 9.49
N ALA A 98 5.26 -4.51 9.12
CA ALA A 98 4.47 -4.28 7.93
C ALA A 98 5.21 -4.77 6.69
N THR A 99 6.51 -4.53 6.64
CA THR A 99 7.30 -5.01 5.52
C THR A 99 7.31 -6.53 5.46
N ARG A 100 7.40 -7.17 6.61
CA ARG A 100 7.39 -8.62 6.65
C ARG A 100 6.05 -9.20 6.24
N LEU A 101 4.97 -8.43 6.44
CA LEU A 101 3.66 -8.89 6.05
C LEU A 101 3.34 -8.60 4.59
N GLY A 102 4.27 -8.00 3.87
CA GLY A 102 4.08 -7.81 2.45
C GLY A 102 4.05 -6.38 1.94
N ALA A 103 4.18 -5.40 2.83
CA ALA A 103 4.22 -4.03 2.37
C ALA A 103 5.52 -3.81 1.62
N VAL A 104 5.45 -3.13 0.50
CA VAL A 104 6.62 -2.91 -0.31
C VAL A 104 7.43 -1.73 0.19
N ARG A 105 6.76 -0.68 0.63
CA ARG A 105 7.42 0.55 1.06
C ARG A 105 6.67 1.18 2.19
N SER A 106 7.31 2.13 2.84
CA SER A 106 6.65 2.88 3.90
C SER A 106 6.95 4.36 3.73
N LEU A 107 6.02 5.19 4.14
CA LEU A 107 6.15 6.64 4.13
C LEU A 107 5.73 7.18 5.47
N GLN A 108 6.45 8.16 5.98
CA GLN A 108 6.10 8.78 7.24
C GLN A 108 5.50 10.16 6.96
N LYS A 109 4.41 10.49 7.64
CA LYS A 109 3.80 11.80 7.51
C LYS A 109 4.59 12.81 8.35
N PRO A 110 4.77 14.01 7.90
CA PRO A 110 4.40 14.50 6.58
C PRO A 110 5.40 14.04 5.53
N PHE A 111 4.92 13.69 4.35
CA PHE A 111 5.81 13.25 3.30
C PHE A 111 5.86 14.29 2.20
N LYS A 112 6.95 14.29 1.46
CA LYS A 112 7.09 15.21 0.33
C LYS A 112 6.42 14.62 -0.90
N PRO A 113 5.85 15.45 -1.76
CA PRO A 113 5.22 14.95 -2.99
C PRO A 113 6.15 14.07 -3.82
N ALA A 114 7.42 14.46 -3.92
CA ALA A 114 8.36 13.66 -4.70
C ALA A 114 8.57 12.29 -4.09
N ALA A 115 8.60 12.20 -2.76
CA ALA A 115 8.78 10.93 -2.09
C ALA A 115 7.59 10.02 -2.33
N LEU A 116 6.38 10.58 -2.31
CA LEU A 116 5.19 9.79 -2.56
C LEU A 116 5.17 9.26 -3.99
N LEU A 117 5.46 10.11 -4.95
CA LEU A 117 5.43 9.70 -6.35
C LEU A 117 6.52 8.68 -6.65
N ALA A 118 7.69 8.83 -6.04
CA ALA A 118 8.77 7.86 -6.22
C ALA A 118 8.40 6.50 -5.63
N ALA A 119 7.73 6.52 -4.47
CA ALA A 119 7.31 5.27 -3.84
C ALA A 119 6.29 4.54 -4.71
N VAL A 120 5.36 5.29 -5.31
CA VAL A 120 4.36 4.69 -6.17
C VAL A 120 5.01 4.08 -7.42
N ALA A 121 5.87 4.84 -8.08
CA ALA A 121 6.52 4.36 -9.29
C ALA A 121 7.37 3.12 -9.00
N GLY A 122 8.13 3.17 -7.92
CA GLY A 122 8.97 2.04 -7.56
C GLY A 122 8.18 0.80 -7.19
N SER A 123 7.05 1.00 -6.49
CA SER A 123 6.20 -0.12 -6.09
C SER A 123 5.54 -0.76 -7.29
N LEU A 124 5.07 0.04 -8.23
CA LEU A 124 4.43 -0.50 -9.42
C LEU A 124 5.42 -1.24 -10.30
N GLU A 125 6.63 -0.73 -10.42
CA GLU A 125 7.66 -1.42 -11.17
C GLU A 125 8.04 -2.73 -10.53
N ALA A 126 8.19 -2.75 -9.22
CA ALA A 126 8.53 -3.96 -8.51
C ALA A 126 7.44 -5.01 -8.66
N ALA A 127 6.19 -4.59 -8.62
CA ALA A 127 5.07 -5.51 -8.77
C ALA A 127 5.03 -6.09 -10.17
N GLN A 128 5.34 -5.29 -11.17
CA GLN A 128 5.38 -5.78 -12.53
C GLN A 128 6.49 -6.79 -12.71
N ARG A 129 7.66 -6.54 -12.15
CA ARG A 129 8.76 -7.49 -12.24
C ARG A 129 8.44 -8.79 -11.53
N ALA A 130 7.83 -8.72 -10.37
CA ALA A 130 7.48 -9.92 -9.63
C ALA A 130 6.46 -10.75 -10.38
N SER A 131 5.49 -10.08 -10.97
CA SER A 131 4.47 -10.78 -11.72
C SER A 131 5.05 -11.42 -12.96
N SER A 132 5.93 -10.72 -13.66
CA SER A 132 6.55 -11.27 -14.83
C SER A 132 7.44 -12.43 -14.49
N SER A 133 8.14 -12.34 -13.38
CA SER A 133 9.00 -13.44 -12.97
C SER A 133 8.21 -14.66 -12.64
N SER A 134 7.12 -14.52 -11.97
CA SER A 134 6.38 -15.68 -11.56
C SER A 134 5.64 -16.31 -12.71
N LEU A 135 5.24 -15.55 -13.69
CA LEU A 135 4.51 -16.12 -14.75
C LEU A 135 5.33 -17.03 -15.58
N PRO A 136 6.36 -16.56 -16.14
CA PRO A 136 7.08 -17.38 -17.02
C PRO A 136 7.72 -18.56 -16.40
N ALA A 137 7.96 -18.49 -15.15
CA ALA A 137 8.62 -19.59 -14.52
C ALA A 137 7.92 -20.86 -14.87
N GLY A 138 6.69 -20.78 -14.93
CA GLY A 138 5.96 -21.95 -15.18
C GLY A 138 5.86 -22.23 -16.58
N GLU A 139 5.50 -21.27 -17.37
CA GLU A 139 5.22 -21.67 -18.57
C GLU A 139 6.27 -21.49 -19.45
N VAL A 140 7.11 -20.71 -19.14
CA VAL A 140 8.14 -20.58 -19.99
C VAL A 140 8.82 -21.82 -20.09
N ALA A 141 8.99 -22.44 -19.03
CA ALA A 141 9.63 -23.64 -19.05
C ALA A 141 8.97 -24.51 -20.03
N SER A 142 7.77 -24.36 -20.09
CA SER A 142 7.09 -25.25 -20.93
C SER A 142 7.29 -24.88 -22.32
N ARG A 143 7.71 -23.72 -22.58
CA ARG A 143 7.75 -23.42 -23.80
C ARG A 143 8.89 -23.67 -24.25
N PRO A 144 9.41 -23.95 -24.00
CA PRO A 144 10.46 -24.13 -24.72
C PRO A 144 10.28 -24.07 -25.95
#